data_46eaf2e4099f790a29bd4fa162cf3879
#
_entry.id   46eaf2e4099f790a29bd4fa162cf3879
#
_cell.length_a   1.000
_cell.length_b   1.000
_cell.length_c   1.000
_cell.angle_alpha   90.00
_cell.angle_beta   90.00
_cell.angle_gamma   90.00
#
_symmetry.space_group_name_H-M   'P 1'
#
loop_
_entity.id
_entity.type
_entity.pdbx_description
1 polymer ?
#
loop_
_entity_poly.entity_id
_entity_poly.type
_entity_poly.pdbx_seq_one_letter_code
_entity_poly.pdbx_strand_id
1 'polypeptide(L)'
;MIVKVAATQMSISWNIEDNLIKAEQMVRKAAQAGAKIILLQELFKTPYFCQIENYDYFKLAEEYPHSQLIARFQKIAQELDVVLPISFFEKDGNVFFNSLAMVDADGTILGKYRKAHIPTGQCYEEKFYFSPGDDDFKVFATKYGKVGIGICWDQWFPEVARILALQGAEIILYPTAIGSEPVLDKDSKDHWQHVMCGHAAANIIPVVASNRVGVEKEKGSAMTFFGSSFIADQYGNMVASMDRRSEGFITFEFDLQNINDQRISWGVFRDRRPDLYQRITKL
;
A
#
# COMPACT_ATOMS: atom_id res chain seq x y z
N MET A 1 12.31 -13.95 -13.74
CA MET A 1 11.32 -13.07 -14.44
C MET A 1 11.64 -11.63 -14.08
N ILE A 2 11.82 -10.79 -15.12
CA ILE A 2 12.06 -9.36 -14.93
C ILE A 2 10.71 -8.65 -14.88
N VAL A 3 10.50 -7.85 -13.84
CA VAL A 3 9.25 -7.12 -13.62
C VAL A 3 9.57 -5.65 -13.27
N LYS A 4 8.93 -4.71 -13.98
CA LYS A 4 8.98 -3.29 -13.65
C LYS A 4 7.78 -2.92 -12.77
N VAL A 5 8.06 -2.32 -11.63
CA VAL A 5 7.04 -1.83 -10.69
C VAL A 5 6.97 -0.31 -10.73
N ALA A 6 5.84 0.25 -10.31
CA ALA A 6 5.68 1.69 -10.13
C ALA A 6 5.07 2.03 -8.77
N ALA A 7 5.56 3.10 -8.16
CA ALA A 7 4.93 3.79 -7.05
C ALA A 7 4.43 5.15 -7.51
N THR A 8 3.17 5.46 -7.23
CA THR A 8 2.55 6.74 -7.60
C THR A 8 2.51 7.70 -6.41
N GLN A 9 2.32 8.98 -6.71
CA GLN A 9 2.17 10.05 -5.74
C GLN A 9 1.27 11.14 -6.30
N MET A 10 0.14 11.42 -5.65
CA MET A 10 -0.77 12.48 -6.08
C MET A 10 -1.45 13.18 -4.91
N SER A 11 -1.87 14.41 -5.13
CA SER A 11 -2.76 15.15 -4.25
C SER A 11 -4.21 14.72 -4.47
N ILE A 12 -5.01 14.81 -3.42
CA ILE A 12 -6.40 14.38 -3.40
C ILE A 12 -7.30 15.57 -3.03
N SER A 13 -8.48 15.63 -3.63
CA SER A 13 -9.49 16.64 -3.36
C SER A 13 -10.87 16.02 -3.12
N TRP A 14 -11.85 16.83 -2.70
CA TRP A 14 -13.25 16.39 -2.59
C TRP A 14 -13.97 16.22 -3.95
N ASN A 15 -13.34 16.61 -5.06
CA ASN A 15 -13.82 16.21 -6.38
C ASN A 15 -13.37 14.78 -6.68
N ILE A 16 -14.22 13.82 -6.36
CA ILE A 16 -13.93 12.38 -6.50
C ILE A 16 -13.56 12.02 -7.94
N GLU A 17 -14.29 12.55 -8.92
CA GLU A 17 -14.04 12.19 -10.33
C GLU A 17 -12.67 12.69 -10.80
N ASP A 18 -12.24 13.89 -10.37
CA ASP A 18 -10.91 14.40 -10.68
C ASP A 18 -9.81 13.49 -10.08
N ASN A 19 -10.01 12.98 -8.85
CA ASN A 19 -9.07 12.03 -8.24
C ASN A 19 -8.98 10.73 -9.06
N LEU A 20 -10.13 10.19 -9.50
CA LEU A 20 -10.17 8.97 -10.29
C LEU A 20 -9.53 9.15 -11.68
N ILE A 21 -9.81 10.28 -12.35
CA ILE A 21 -9.18 10.63 -13.64
C ILE A 21 -7.66 10.76 -13.47
N LYS A 22 -7.20 11.45 -12.41
CA LYS A 22 -5.79 11.61 -12.10
C LYS A 22 -5.11 10.26 -11.84
N ALA A 23 -5.71 9.41 -11.02
CA ALA A 23 -5.20 8.06 -10.75
C ALA A 23 -5.11 7.23 -12.03
N GLU A 24 -6.15 7.24 -12.87
CA GLU A 24 -6.15 6.56 -14.17
C GLU A 24 -5.03 7.06 -15.08
N GLN A 25 -4.86 8.38 -15.20
CA GLN A 25 -3.79 8.96 -16.01
C GLN A 25 -2.40 8.56 -15.53
N MET A 26 -2.18 8.47 -14.20
CA MET A 26 -0.93 8.00 -13.64
C MET A 26 -0.68 6.53 -13.97
N VAL A 27 -1.71 5.68 -13.81
CA VAL A 27 -1.63 4.25 -14.17
C VAL A 27 -1.27 4.10 -15.66
N ARG A 28 -1.95 4.83 -16.55
CA ARG A 28 -1.68 4.79 -17.99
C ARG A 28 -0.25 5.22 -18.33
N LYS A 29 0.24 6.29 -17.72
CA LYS A 29 1.63 6.77 -17.93
C LYS A 29 2.66 5.78 -17.38
N ALA A 30 2.42 5.20 -16.20
CA ALA A 30 3.31 4.19 -15.63
C ALA A 30 3.35 2.91 -16.49
N ALA A 31 2.19 2.46 -16.99
CA ALA A 31 2.10 1.34 -17.94
C ALA A 31 2.85 1.62 -19.24
N GLN A 32 2.72 2.82 -19.80
CA GLN A 32 3.49 3.27 -20.98
C GLN A 32 5.00 3.28 -20.73
N ALA A 33 5.44 3.55 -19.49
CA ALA A 33 6.83 3.43 -19.06
C ALA A 33 7.27 1.98 -18.82
N GLY A 34 6.40 1.01 -19.07
CA GLY A 34 6.66 -0.43 -18.98
C GLY A 34 6.38 -1.04 -17.61
N ALA A 35 5.78 -0.31 -16.65
CA ALA A 35 5.40 -0.89 -15.37
C ALA A 35 4.31 -1.94 -15.52
N LYS A 36 4.45 -3.04 -14.80
CA LYS A 36 3.53 -4.18 -14.79
C LYS A 36 2.79 -4.36 -13.46
N ILE A 37 3.32 -3.84 -12.38
CA ILE A 37 2.66 -3.74 -11.08
C ILE A 37 2.69 -2.26 -10.69
N ILE A 38 1.54 -1.64 -10.51
CA ILE A 38 1.43 -0.19 -10.28
C ILE A 38 0.66 0.04 -8.98
N LEU A 39 1.33 0.65 -8.00
CA LEU A 39 0.76 0.94 -6.70
C LEU A 39 0.21 2.36 -6.65
N LEU A 40 -1.10 2.49 -6.36
CA LEU A 40 -1.76 3.73 -5.98
C LEU A 40 -1.69 3.92 -4.45
N GLN A 41 -2.05 5.13 -3.98
CA GLN A 41 -2.07 5.44 -2.55
C GLN A 41 -3.26 4.79 -1.83
N GLU A 42 -3.18 4.70 -0.51
CA GLU A 42 -4.29 4.30 0.35
C GLU A 42 -5.48 5.26 0.19
N LEU A 43 -6.70 4.70 0.06
CA LEU A 43 -7.98 5.44 -0.01
C LEU A 43 -7.97 6.61 -1.02
N PHE A 44 -7.34 6.42 -2.17
CA PHE A 44 -7.04 7.49 -3.14
C PHE A 44 -8.27 8.13 -3.80
N LYS A 45 -9.45 7.56 -3.61
CA LYS A 45 -10.72 8.08 -4.16
C LYS A 45 -11.13 9.39 -3.51
N THR A 46 -10.86 9.58 -2.22
CA THR A 46 -11.29 10.72 -1.41
C THR A 46 -10.13 11.31 -0.62
N PRO A 47 -10.25 12.56 -0.13
CA PRO A 47 -9.38 13.02 0.94
C PRO A 47 -9.34 12.04 2.10
N TYR A 48 -8.28 12.12 2.90
CA TYR A 48 -8.14 11.30 4.10
C TYR A 48 -9.12 11.80 5.18
N PHE A 49 -10.35 11.33 5.05
CA PHE A 49 -11.49 11.73 5.88
C PHE A 49 -11.33 11.33 7.35
N CYS A 50 -10.42 10.40 7.65
CA CYS A 50 -10.14 9.96 9.02
C CYS A 50 -9.41 11.02 9.88
N GLN A 51 -9.21 12.24 9.37
CA GLN A 51 -8.70 13.35 10.18
C GLN A 51 -9.66 13.75 11.30
N ILE A 52 -10.96 13.49 11.14
CA ILE A 52 -12.03 13.81 12.09
C ILE A 52 -13.05 12.68 12.16
N GLU A 53 -13.79 12.61 13.25
CA GLU A 53 -14.96 11.73 13.38
C GLU A 53 -16.19 12.41 12.76
N ASN A 54 -16.73 11.83 11.67
CA ASN A 54 -17.93 12.33 11.00
C ASN A 54 -18.75 11.17 10.45
N TYR A 55 -19.96 10.97 10.99
CA TYR A 55 -20.88 9.91 10.56
C TYR A 55 -21.30 10.00 9.09
N ASP A 56 -21.29 11.18 8.49
CA ASP A 56 -21.64 11.33 7.07
C ASP A 56 -20.64 10.63 6.15
N TYR A 57 -19.38 10.44 6.58
CA TYR A 57 -18.36 9.80 5.77
C TYR A 57 -18.53 8.29 5.63
N PHE A 58 -19.38 7.64 6.44
CA PHE A 58 -19.76 6.24 6.19
C PHE A 58 -20.47 6.04 4.85
N LYS A 59 -21.05 7.09 4.28
CA LYS A 59 -21.67 7.08 2.93
C LYS A 59 -20.64 6.95 1.80
N LEU A 60 -19.34 7.14 2.07
CA LEU A 60 -18.25 6.98 1.11
C LEU A 60 -17.89 5.51 0.87
N ALA A 61 -18.33 4.62 1.76
CA ALA A 61 -18.00 3.21 1.70
C ALA A 61 -18.70 2.50 0.55
N GLU A 62 -18.05 1.51 -0.01
CA GLU A 62 -18.53 0.70 -1.14
C GLU A 62 -18.56 -0.79 -0.78
N GLU A 63 -19.50 -1.53 -1.36
CA GLU A 63 -19.62 -2.97 -1.14
C GLU A 63 -18.70 -3.76 -2.08
N TYR A 64 -17.95 -4.70 -1.54
CA TYR A 64 -17.12 -5.62 -2.31
C TYR A 64 -17.95 -6.87 -2.73
N PRO A 65 -17.81 -7.39 -3.96
CA PRO A 65 -16.92 -6.91 -5.04
C PRO A 65 -17.58 -5.88 -5.98
N HIS A 66 -18.77 -5.40 -5.66
CA HIS A 66 -19.61 -4.59 -6.56
C HIS A 66 -19.27 -3.08 -6.55
N SER A 67 -18.10 -2.71 -6.03
CA SER A 67 -17.61 -1.33 -6.03
C SER A 67 -17.42 -0.80 -7.47
N GLN A 68 -17.96 0.40 -7.73
CA GLN A 68 -17.75 1.09 -9.00
C GLN A 68 -16.28 1.48 -9.22
N LEU A 69 -15.58 1.81 -8.13
CA LEU A 69 -14.15 2.08 -8.15
C LEU A 69 -13.38 0.84 -8.65
N ILE A 70 -13.61 -0.33 -8.05
CA ILE A 70 -12.94 -1.56 -8.45
C ILE A 70 -13.27 -1.89 -9.91
N ALA A 71 -14.55 -1.82 -10.31
CA ALA A 71 -14.98 -2.10 -11.68
C ALA A 71 -14.32 -1.19 -12.73
N ARG A 72 -14.08 0.08 -12.41
CA ARG A 72 -13.35 1.02 -13.28
C ARG A 72 -11.91 0.55 -13.49
N PHE A 73 -11.20 0.23 -12.41
CA PHE A 73 -9.79 -0.16 -12.47
C PHE A 73 -9.57 -1.58 -12.98
N GLN A 74 -10.55 -2.50 -12.88
CA GLN A 74 -10.51 -3.80 -13.56
C GLN A 74 -10.38 -3.63 -15.09
N LYS A 75 -11.17 -2.74 -15.68
CA LYS A 75 -11.11 -2.44 -17.12
C LYS A 75 -9.75 -1.87 -17.52
N ILE A 76 -9.20 -0.98 -16.70
CA ILE A 76 -7.89 -0.36 -16.92
C ILE A 76 -6.78 -1.41 -16.79
N ALA A 77 -6.84 -2.28 -15.79
CA ALA A 77 -5.88 -3.37 -15.59
C ALA A 77 -5.84 -4.29 -16.81
N GLN A 78 -7.01 -4.73 -17.28
CA GLN A 78 -7.15 -5.57 -18.47
C GLN A 78 -6.66 -4.88 -19.74
N GLU A 79 -7.05 -3.62 -19.96
CA GLU A 79 -6.64 -2.84 -21.13
C GLU A 79 -5.12 -2.66 -21.23
N LEU A 80 -4.47 -2.41 -20.10
CA LEU A 80 -3.05 -2.07 -20.04
C LEU A 80 -2.15 -3.27 -19.73
N ASP A 81 -2.74 -4.44 -19.44
CA ASP A 81 -2.01 -5.63 -19.02
C ASP A 81 -1.12 -5.37 -17.80
N VAL A 82 -1.73 -4.83 -16.71
CA VAL A 82 -1.06 -4.45 -15.46
C VAL A 82 -1.80 -4.94 -14.23
N VAL A 83 -1.07 -5.23 -13.17
CA VAL A 83 -1.61 -5.55 -11.84
C VAL A 83 -1.87 -4.26 -11.07
N LEU A 84 -3.08 -4.11 -10.52
CA LEU A 84 -3.53 -2.95 -9.77
C LEU A 84 -4.09 -3.34 -8.40
N PRO A 85 -3.39 -3.07 -7.31
CA PRO A 85 -3.96 -3.10 -5.97
C PRO A 85 -4.78 -1.84 -5.73
N ILE A 86 -6.10 -2.00 -5.51
CA ILE A 86 -7.08 -0.91 -5.41
C ILE A 86 -7.54 -0.78 -3.96
N SER A 87 -7.03 0.26 -3.28
CA SER A 87 -7.44 0.60 -1.91
C SER A 87 -8.79 1.32 -1.90
N PHE A 88 -9.68 0.90 -1.01
CA PHE A 88 -11.04 1.44 -0.90
C PHE A 88 -11.60 1.34 0.52
N PHE A 89 -12.60 2.17 0.83
CA PHE A 89 -13.39 2.08 2.03
C PHE A 89 -14.49 1.02 1.81
N GLU A 90 -14.37 -0.11 2.49
CA GLU A 90 -15.28 -1.25 2.35
C GLU A 90 -16.43 -1.16 3.35
N LYS A 91 -17.65 -1.45 2.87
CA LYS A 91 -18.80 -1.79 3.68
C LYS A 91 -19.12 -3.27 3.50
N ASP A 92 -19.23 -4.00 4.60
CA ASP A 92 -19.66 -5.40 4.63
C ASP A 92 -20.79 -5.57 5.67
N GLY A 93 -22.02 -5.60 5.20
CA GLY A 93 -23.20 -5.54 6.06
C GLY A 93 -23.23 -4.26 6.90
N ASN A 94 -23.04 -4.40 8.21
CA ASN A 94 -23.00 -3.27 9.16
C ASN A 94 -21.59 -2.97 9.68
N VAL A 95 -20.56 -3.56 9.06
CA VAL A 95 -19.16 -3.39 9.46
C VAL A 95 -18.39 -2.72 8.33
N PHE A 96 -17.39 -1.93 8.69
CA PHE A 96 -16.62 -1.15 7.75
C PHE A 96 -15.13 -1.43 7.90
N PHE A 97 -14.40 -1.44 6.76
CA PHE A 97 -12.99 -1.78 6.73
C PHE A 97 -12.21 -0.85 5.79
N ASN A 98 -10.94 -0.67 6.09
CA ASN A 98 -9.97 -0.15 5.15
C ASN A 98 -9.40 -1.34 4.36
N SER A 99 -9.73 -1.44 3.09
CA SER A 99 -9.52 -2.64 2.30
C SER A 99 -8.77 -2.37 1.00
N LEU A 100 -8.22 -3.43 0.44
CA LEU A 100 -7.56 -3.43 -0.85
C LEU A 100 -8.04 -4.64 -1.66
N ALA A 101 -8.54 -4.39 -2.87
CA ALA A 101 -8.83 -5.43 -3.84
C ALA A 101 -7.62 -5.62 -4.78
N MET A 102 -7.14 -6.84 -4.94
CA MET A 102 -6.07 -7.16 -5.89
C MET A 102 -6.67 -7.48 -7.26
N VAL A 103 -6.41 -6.62 -8.22
CA VAL A 103 -6.83 -6.79 -9.62
C VAL A 103 -5.64 -7.28 -10.45
N ASP A 104 -5.76 -8.43 -11.09
CA ASP A 104 -4.72 -8.98 -11.97
C ASP A 104 -4.76 -8.33 -13.35
N ALA A 105 -3.75 -8.60 -14.15
CA ALA A 105 -3.51 -8.01 -15.46
C ALA A 105 -4.58 -8.36 -16.51
N ASP A 106 -5.39 -9.39 -16.29
CA ASP A 106 -6.55 -9.72 -17.12
C ASP A 106 -7.86 -9.06 -16.64
N GLY A 107 -7.80 -8.26 -15.56
CA GLY A 107 -8.94 -7.65 -14.91
C GLY A 107 -9.63 -8.53 -13.87
N THR A 108 -9.15 -9.73 -13.61
CA THR A 108 -9.69 -10.63 -12.58
C THR A 108 -9.40 -10.09 -11.19
N ILE A 109 -10.38 -10.12 -10.28
CA ILE A 109 -10.17 -9.86 -8.87
C ILE A 109 -9.65 -11.13 -8.21
N LEU A 110 -8.39 -11.13 -7.77
CA LEU A 110 -7.76 -12.27 -7.08
C LEU A 110 -8.22 -12.42 -5.63
N GLY A 111 -8.83 -11.40 -5.07
CA GLY A 111 -9.29 -11.35 -3.70
C GLY A 111 -9.12 -9.96 -3.07
N LYS A 112 -9.32 -9.89 -1.77
CA LYS A 112 -9.14 -8.66 -0.99
C LYS A 112 -8.27 -8.90 0.24
N TYR A 113 -7.68 -7.83 0.76
CA TYR A 113 -7.02 -7.75 2.06
C TYR A 113 -7.66 -6.60 2.85
N ARG A 114 -7.97 -6.83 4.11
CA ARG A 114 -8.45 -5.84 5.08
C ARG A 114 -7.29 -5.44 6.00
N LYS A 115 -7.05 -4.14 6.15
CA LYS A 115 -6.00 -3.59 7.02
C LYS A 115 -6.09 -4.18 8.42
N ALA A 116 -5.03 -4.84 8.86
CA ALA A 116 -5.02 -5.54 10.15
C ALA A 116 -4.82 -4.57 11.32
N HIS A 117 -3.92 -3.62 11.18
CA HIS A 117 -3.58 -2.67 12.22
C HIS A 117 -4.24 -1.32 11.95
N ILE A 118 -5.21 -0.94 12.79
CA ILE A 118 -5.94 0.31 12.67
C ILE A 118 -5.39 1.33 13.65
N PRO A 119 -4.78 2.43 13.18
CA PRO A 119 -4.27 3.48 14.05
C PRO A 119 -5.40 4.27 14.71
N THR A 120 -5.08 4.94 15.81
CA THR A 120 -5.89 6.00 16.39
C THR A 120 -4.98 7.06 16.97
N GLY A 121 -5.35 8.31 16.81
CA GLY A 121 -4.59 9.47 17.27
C GLY A 121 -5.08 10.72 16.59
N GLN A 122 -4.62 11.86 17.04
CA GLN A 122 -5.00 13.15 16.48
C GLN A 122 -4.75 13.17 14.95
N CYS A 123 -5.79 13.46 14.16
CA CYS A 123 -5.84 13.42 12.70
C CYS A 123 -5.72 12.01 12.09
N TYR A 124 -5.76 10.94 12.90
CA TYR A 124 -5.78 9.54 12.47
C TYR A 124 -6.89 8.79 13.23
N GLU A 125 -8.13 9.25 13.10
CA GLU A 125 -9.31 8.67 13.79
C GLU A 125 -9.84 7.45 13.03
N GLU A 126 -8.94 6.57 12.56
CA GLU A 126 -9.32 5.41 11.75
C GLU A 126 -10.18 4.40 12.54
N LYS A 127 -9.97 4.26 13.85
CA LYS A 127 -10.79 3.35 14.69
C LYS A 127 -12.26 3.78 14.80
N PHE A 128 -12.60 5.02 14.49
CA PHE A 128 -13.98 5.47 14.40
C PHE A 128 -14.68 4.85 13.18
N TYR A 129 -13.95 4.64 12.08
CA TYR A 129 -14.50 4.17 10.82
C TYR A 129 -14.31 2.68 10.59
N PHE A 130 -13.15 2.13 10.95
CA PHE A 130 -12.74 0.81 10.50
C PHE A 130 -12.60 -0.17 11.65
N SER A 131 -13.16 -1.36 11.44
CA SER A 131 -12.81 -2.55 12.21
C SER A 131 -11.44 -3.07 11.75
N PRO A 132 -10.64 -3.69 12.64
CA PRO A 132 -9.47 -4.45 12.24
C PRO A 132 -9.83 -5.52 11.21
N GLY A 133 -8.91 -5.80 10.29
CA GLY A 133 -9.06 -6.90 9.34
C GLY A 133 -9.25 -8.23 10.07
N ASP A 134 -10.14 -9.04 9.55
CA ASP A 134 -10.54 -10.35 10.08
C ASP A 134 -9.94 -11.51 9.25
N ASP A 135 -9.11 -11.19 8.29
CA ASP A 135 -8.38 -12.10 7.41
C ASP A 135 -6.90 -12.20 7.82
N ASP A 136 -6.25 -13.30 7.40
CA ASP A 136 -4.78 -13.41 7.46
C ASP A 136 -4.11 -12.40 6.51
N PHE A 137 -2.82 -12.12 6.73
CA PHE A 137 -2.01 -11.37 5.77
C PHE A 137 -2.00 -12.11 4.42
N LYS A 138 -2.15 -11.35 3.31
CA LYS A 138 -2.38 -11.92 1.98
C LYS A 138 -1.19 -11.76 1.05
N VAL A 139 -0.87 -12.85 0.38
CA VAL A 139 0.00 -12.87 -0.80
C VAL A 139 -0.82 -13.32 -1.99
N PHE A 140 -0.84 -12.51 -3.04
CA PHE A 140 -1.61 -12.76 -4.25
C PHE A 140 -0.69 -13.25 -5.36
N ALA A 141 -1.02 -14.40 -5.97
CA ALA A 141 -0.32 -14.90 -7.14
C ALA A 141 -0.85 -14.17 -8.38
N THR A 142 -0.14 -13.14 -8.80
CA THR A 142 -0.49 -12.33 -9.97
C THR A 142 0.26 -12.81 -11.21
N LYS A 143 -0.15 -12.35 -12.39
CA LYS A 143 0.58 -12.60 -13.65
C LYS A 143 2.06 -12.21 -13.58
N TYR A 144 2.42 -11.21 -12.79
CA TYR A 144 3.77 -10.62 -12.75
C TYR A 144 4.53 -10.88 -11.45
N GLY A 145 4.11 -11.87 -10.67
CA GLY A 145 4.79 -12.30 -9.44
C GLY A 145 3.86 -12.39 -8.25
N LYS A 146 4.38 -12.91 -7.14
CA LYS A 146 3.65 -13.03 -5.88
C LYS A 146 3.77 -11.75 -5.08
N VAL A 147 2.65 -11.05 -4.90
CA VAL A 147 2.57 -9.73 -4.28
C VAL A 147 1.99 -9.82 -2.88
N GLY A 148 2.79 -9.45 -1.88
CA GLY A 148 2.35 -9.28 -0.50
C GLY A 148 1.82 -7.87 -0.26
N ILE A 149 0.77 -7.72 0.55
CA ILE A 149 0.14 -6.43 0.85
C ILE A 149 0.14 -6.16 2.34
N GLY A 150 0.55 -4.93 2.71
CA GLY A 150 0.23 -4.30 3.99
C GLY A 150 -0.28 -2.89 3.72
N ILE A 151 -1.30 -2.42 4.45
CA ILE A 151 -1.88 -1.09 4.24
C ILE A 151 -1.39 -0.14 5.33
N CYS A 152 -0.69 0.91 4.94
CA CYS A 152 -0.28 2.06 5.76
C CYS A 152 0.27 1.64 7.14
N TRP A 153 -0.54 1.67 8.21
CA TRP A 153 -0.10 1.35 9.58
C TRP A 153 0.52 -0.04 9.72
N ASP A 154 0.13 -1.01 8.88
CA ASP A 154 0.74 -2.34 8.82
C ASP A 154 2.26 -2.28 8.57
N GLN A 155 2.73 -1.23 7.91
CA GLN A 155 4.13 -1.04 7.56
C GLN A 155 5.08 -0.87 8.77
N TRP A 156 4.52 -0.52 9.96
CA TRP A 156 5.31 -0.34 11.17
C TRP A 156 5.65 -1.66 11.88
N PHE A 157 4.98 -2.76 11.51
CA PHE A 157 5.08 -4.06 12.15
C PHE A 157 5.99 -4.99 11.35
N PRO A 158 7.20 -5.32 11.87
CA PRO A 158 8.12 -6.26 11.21
C PRO A 158 7.50 -7.63 10.96
N GLU A 159 6.55 -8.04 11.80
CA GLU A 159 5.81 -9.29 11.69
C GLU A 159 5.05 -9.37 10.37
N VAL A 160 4.44 -8.27 9.91
CA VAL A 160 3.70 -8.22 8.64
C VAL A 160 4.63 -8.59 7.48
N ALA A 161 5.75 -7.89 7.34
CA ALA A 161 6.71 -8.14 6.27
C ALA A 161 7.28 -9.57 6.33
N ARG A 162 7.57 -10.07 7.55
CA ARG A 162 8.07 -11.43 7.75
C ARG A 162 7.05 -12.48 7.40
N ILE A 163 5.79 -12.33 7.78
CA ILE A 163 4.71 -13.27 7.45
C ILE A 163 4.50 -13.30 5.94
N LEU A 164 4.41 -12.14 5.28
CA LEU A 164 4.26 -12.07 3.82
C LEU A 164 5.42 -12.77 3.10
N ALA A 165 6.66 -12.54 3.55
CA ALA A 165 7.83 -13.20 2.97
C ALA A 165 7.81 -14.72 3.20
N LEU A 166 7.34 -15.21 4.36
CA LEU A 166 7.17 -16.62 4.66
C LEU A 166 6.07 -17.28 3.83
N GLN A 167 5.03 -16.53 3.46
CA GLN A 167 3.98 -16.96 2.54
C GLN A 167 4.43 -16.94 1.07
N GLY A 168 5.70 -16.54 0.82
CA GLY A 168 6.31 -16.58 -0.50
C GLY A 168 6.12 -15.31 -1.33
N ALA A 169 5.84 -14.16 -0.71
CA ALA A 169 5.85 -12.89 -1.42
C ALA A 169 7.21 -12.65 -2.11
N GLU A 170 7.16 -12.14 -3.34
CA GLU A 170 8.32 -11.75 -4.13
C GLU A 170 8.51 -10.23 -4.12
N ILE A 171 7.43 -9.48 -3.88
CA ILE A 171 7.40 -8.02 -3.71
C ILE A 171 6.39 -7.71 -2.61
N ILE A 172 6.67 -6.71 -1.76
CA ILE A 172 5.71 -6.20 -0.79
C ILE A 172 5.30 -4.78 -1.17
N LEU A 173 4.00 -4.50 -1.16
CA LEU A 173 3.43 -3.20 -1.47
C LEU A 173 2.76 -2.60 -0.24
N TYR A 174 3.02 -1.31 -0.01
CA TYR A 174 2.41 -0.51 1.06
C TYR A 174 1.72 0.73 0.48
N PRO A 175 0.43 0.67 0.11
CA PRO A 175 -0.36 1.87 -0.12
C PRO A 175 -0.52 2.61 1.19
N THR A 176 -0.27 3.92 1.20
CA THR A 176 -0.08 4.71 2.41
C THR A 176 -0.78 6.06 2.31
N ALA A 177 -1.19 6.59 3.48
CA ALA A 177 -1.59 7.97 3.71
C ALA A 177 -0.92 8.44 5.01
N ILE A 178 0.31 8.94 4.91
CA ILE A 178 1.09 9.42 6.05
C ILE A 178 1.60 10.84 5.79
N GLY A 179 1.53 11.69 6.81
CA GLY A 179 1.89 13.09 6.70
C GLY A 179 2.51 13.66 7.97
N SER A 180 2.45 14.98 8.08
CA SER A 180 2.85 15.67 9.31
C SER A 180 1.88 15.28 10.42
N GLU A 181 2.45 14.78 11.50
CA GLU A 181 1.69 14.44 12.69
C GLU A 181 1.66 15.67 13.61
N PRO A 182 0.47 16.28 13.81
CA PRO A 182 0.37 17.55 14.54
C PRO A 182 0.87 17.50 15.98
N VAL A 183 0.99 16.29 16.54
CA VAL A 183 1.42 16.04 17.92
C VAL A 183 2.91 15.71 18.05
N LEU A 184 3.61 15.52 16.94
CA LEU A 184 5.04 15.23 16.94
C LEU A 184 5.83 16.46 16.52
N ASP A 185 6.80 16.85 17.32
CA ASP A 185 7.77 17.90 16.97
C ASP A 185 8.76 17.48 15.88
N LYS A 186 8.73 16.20 15.49
CA LYS A 186 9.66 15.62 14.53
C LYS A 186 8.95 15.13 13.28
N ASP A 187 9.61 15.35 12.16
CA ASP A 187 9.22 14.80 10.86
C ASP A 187 9.43 13.28 10.84
N SER A 188 8.35 12.53 10.66
CA SER A 188 8.38 11.05 10.66
C SER A 188 8.86 10.43 9.33
N LYS A 189 9.09 11.23 8.27
CA LYS A 189 9.39 10.73 6.92
C LYS A 189 10.59 9.76 6.89
N ASP A 190 11.71 10.16 7.47
CA ASP A 190 12.93 9.34 7.41
C ASP A 190 12.76 8.06 8.24
N HIS A 191 12.12 8.15 9.40
CA HIS A 191 11.77 6.98 10.22
C HIS A 191 10.89 5.99 9.44
N TRP A 192 9.83 6.50 8.79
CA TRP A 192 8.95 5.72 7.94
C TRP A 192 9.71 4.97 6.83
N GLN A 193 10.57 5.67 6.08
CA GLN A 193 11.35 5.06 5.01
C GLN A 193 12.37 4.04 5.56
N HIS A 194 13.05 4.33 6.67
CA HIS A 194 14.02 3.42 7.28
C HIS A 194 13.38 2.10 7.73
N VAL A 195 12.19 2.15 8.34
CA VAL A 195 11.48 0.93 8.76
C VAL A 195 11.24 0.00 7.57
N MET A 196 10.70 0.52 6.47
CA MET A 196 10.40 -0.30 5.29
C MET A 196 11.65 -0.74 4.52
N CYS A 197 12.69 0.08 4.47
CA CYS A 197 14.01 -0.34 3.97
C CYS A 197 14.57 -1.49 4.82
N GLY A 198 14.38 -1.43 6.15
CA GLY A 198 14.72 -2.52 7.06
C GLY A 198 13.93 -3.81 6.77
N HIS A 199 12.64 -3.70 6.45
CA HIS A 199 11.82 -4.85 6.05
C HIS A 199 12.32 -5.47 4.74
N ALA A 200 12.68 -4.63 3.76
CA ALA A 200 13.25 -5.10 2.49
C ALA A 200 14.54 -5.90 2.74
N ALA A 201 15.49 -5.33 3.47
CA ALA A 201 16.77 -5.95 3.78
C ALA A 201 16.63 -7.24 4.61
N ALA A 202 15.82 -7.20 5.69
CA ALA A 202 15.65 -8.34 6.59
C ALA A 202 14.97 -9.54 5.95
N ASN A 203 14.18 -9.33 4.89
CA ASN A 203 13.45 -10.38 4.18
C ASN A 203 14.01 -10.66 2.77
N ILE A 204 15.02 -9.92 2.32
CA ILE A 204 15.61 -10.02 0.97
C ILE A 204 14.49 -9.96 -0.07
N ILE A 205 13.70 -8.86 -0.02
CA ILE A 205 12.50 -8.68 -0.82
C ILE A 205 12.33 -7.20 -1.19
N PRO A 206 12.02 -6.85 -2.43
CA PRO A 206 11.69 -5.47 -2.79
C PRO A 206 10.45 -4.95 -2.07
N VAL A 207 10.48 -3.67 -1.69
CA VAL A 207 9.37 -2.95 -1.08
C VAL A 207 9.02 -1.74 -1.92
N VAL A 208 7.71 -1.54 -2.16
CA VAL A 208 7.17 -0.39 -2.89
C VAL A 208 6.16 0.31 -1.99
N ALA A 209 6.34 1.60 -1.78
CA ALA A 209 5.43 2.43 -0.99
C ALA A 209 4.94 3.64 -1.78
N SER A 210 3.62 3.82 -1.83
CA SER A 210 2.98 4.97 -2.47
C SER A 210 2.25 5.79 -1.41
N ASN A 211 2.55 7.08 -1.38
CA ASN A 211 1.95 8.02 -0.44
C ASN A 211 1.28 9.18 -1.18
N ARG A 212 0.32 9.83 -0.56
CA ARG A 212 -0.28 11.06 -1.06
C ARG A 212 0.60 12.28 -0.76
N VAL A 213 0.33 13.40 -1.44
CA VAL A 213 1.06 14.66 -1.29
C VAL A 213 0.08 15.82 -1.19
N GLY A 214 0.53 16.90 -0.54
CA GLY A 214 -0.24 18.14 -0.43
C GLY A 214 -0.98 18.29 0.90
N VAL A 215 -1.76 19.36 1.01
CA VAL A 215 -2.52 19.68 2.24
C VAL A 215 -3.97 19.30 2.05
N GLU A 216 -4.46 18.45 2.93
CA GLU A 216 -5.88 18.11 3.01
C GLU A 216 -6.48 18.71 4.27
N LYS A 217 -7.62 19.41 4.08
CA LYS A 217 -8.30 20.15 5.15
C LYS A 217 -9.66 19.55 5.44
N GLU A 218 -9.93 19.42 6.73
CA GLU A 218 -11.23 19.05 7.29
C GLU A 218 -11.66 20.10 8.31
N LYS A 219 -12.91 20.00 8.78
CA LYS A 219 -13.41 20.94 9.80
C LYS A 219 -12.58 20.84 11.08
N GLY A 220 -11.76 21.84 11.33
CA GLY A 220 -10.90 21.89 12.53
C GLY A 220 -9.61 21.09 12.44
N SER A 221 -9.29 20.53 11.26
CA SER A 221 -8.08 19.77 11.01
C SER A 221 -7.41 20.14 9.68
N ALA A 222 -6.09 20.01 9.62
CA ALA A 222 -5.33 20.11 8.38
C ALA A 222 -4.09 19.22 8.48
N MET A 223 -3.95 18.30 7.55
CA MET A 223 -2.76 17.45 7.42
C MET A 223 -1.97 17.80 6.18
N THR A 224 -0.66 17.85 6.31
CA THR A 224 0.26 17.95 5.18
C THR A 224 0.87 16.59 4.93
N PHE A 225 0.41 15.91 3.89
CA PHE A 225 1.00 14.67 3.43
C PHE A 225 2.32 14.97 2.73
N PHE A 226 3.38 14.26 3.14
CA PHE A 226 4.74 14.61 2.72
C PHE A 226 5.21 13.86 1.47
N GLY A 227 4.31 13.17 0.75
CA GLY A 227 4.72 12.44 -0.45
C GLY A 227 5.83 11.44 -0.16
N SER A 228 6.97 11.61 -0.84
CA SER A 228 8.17 10.80 -0.64
C SER A 228 7.94 9.31 -0.92
N SER A 229 7.03 8.98 -1.84
CA SER A 229 6.83 7.62 -2.37
C SER A 229 8.15 7.04 -2.83
N PHE A 230 8.41 5.76 -2.58
CA PHE A 230 9.71 5.18 -2.87
C PHE A 230 9.65 3.69 -3.20
N ILE A 231 10.76 3.20 -3.75
CA ILE A 231 11.02 1.80 -4.04
C ILE A 231 12.34 1.43 -3.39
N ALA A 232 12.35 0.37 -2.57
CA ALA A 232 13.55 -0.20 -1.97
C ALA A 232 13.86 -1.57 -2.59
N ASP A 233 15.15 -1.85 -2.82
CA ASP A 233 15.61 -3.14 -3.29
C ASP A 233 15.71 -4.18 -2.16
N GLN A 234 16.04 -5.39 -2.49
CA GLN A 234 16.19 -6.50 -1.54
C GLN A 234 17.33 -6.33 -0.53
N TYR A 235 18.16 -5.33 -0.68
CA TYR A 235 19.21 -4.96 0.29
C TYR A 235 18.78 -3.82 1.21
N GLY A 236 17.60 -3.24 0.98
CA GLY A 236 17.10 -2.08 1.70
C GLY A 236 17.62 -0.74 1.17
N ASN A 237 18.26 -0.72 0.00
CA ASN A 237 18.62 0.53 -0.65
C ASN A 237 17.41 1.15 -1.30
N MET A 238 17.22 2.45 -1.10
CA MET A 238 16.20 3.22 -1.81
C MET A 238 16.66 3.46 -3.25
N VAL A 239 16.14 2.66 -4.20
CA VAL A 239 16.57 2.68 -5.61
C VAL A 239 15.80 3.71 -6.45
N ALA A 240 14.65 4.17 -5.98
CA ALA A 240 13.90 5.28 -6.55
C ALA A 240 13.07 5.95 -5.45
N SER A 241 12.96 7.27 -5.49
CA SER A 241 12.14 8.05 -4.56
C SER A 241 11.62 9.33 -5.20
N MET A 242 10.42 9.74 -4.79
CA MET A 242 9.84 11.05 -5.11
C MET A 242 10.19 12.07 -4.04
N ASP A 243 10.10 13.33 -4.41
CA ASP A 243 10.20 14.43 -3.46
C ASP A 243 8.90 14.60 -2.64
N ARG A 244 8.87 15.61 -1.78
CA ARG A 244 7.77 15.89 -0.85
C ARG A 244 6.60 16.69 -1.46
N ARG A 245 6.64 17.06 -2.73
CA ARG A 245 5.72 18.06 -3.30
C ARG A 245 5.19 17.68 -4.68
N SER A 246 6.00 17.00 -5.48
CA SER A 246 5.65 16.68 -6.87
C SER A 246 4.60 15.59 -6.95
N GLU A 247 3.70 15.70 -7.92
CA GLU A 247 2.83 14.61 -8.34
C GLU A 247 3.49 13.82 -9.47
N GLY A 248 3.25 12.52 -9.53
CA GLY A 248 3.79 11.66 -10.57
C GLY A 248 3.99 10.22 -10.13
N PHE A 249 4.95 9.56 -10.74
CA PHE A 249 5.33 8.20 -10.39
C PHE A 249 6.82 7.97 -10.60
N ILE A 250 7.33 6.96 -9.92
CA ILE A 250 8.67 6.40 -10.11
C ILE A 250 8.55 4.95 -10.49
N THR A 251 9.56 4.43 -11.19
CA THR A 251 9.62 3.02 -11.58
C THR A 251 10.98 2.42 -11.29
N PHE A 252 11.00 1.10 -11.04
CA PHE A 252 12.22 0.33 -10.99
C PHE A 252 11.97 -1.09 -11.52
N GLU A 253 13.01 -1.76 -11.98
CA GLU A 253 12.93 -3.08 -12.57
C GLU A 253 13.66 -4.10 -11.70
N PHE A 254 13.00 -5.22 -11.39
CA PHE A 254 13.54 -6.30 -10.57
C PHE A 254 13.61 -7.61 -11.32
N ASP A 255 14.71 -8.34 -11.20
CA ASP A 255 14.77 -9.75 -11.56
C ASP A 255 14.38 -10.61 -10.36
N LEU A 256 13.10 -10.99 -10.30
CA LEU A 256 12.53 -11.75 -9.20
C LEU A 256 13.18 -13.12 -9.02
N GLN A 257 13.63 -13.76 -10.13
CA GLN A 257 14.34 -15.02 -10.03
C GLN A 257 15.70 -14.87 -9.33
N ASN A 258 16.47 -13.88 -9.76
CA ASN A 258 17.76 -13.59 -9.14
C ASN A 258 17.63 -13.25 -7.64
N ILE A 259 16.61 -12.47 -7.28
CA ILE A 259 16.31 -12.14 -5.87
C ILE A 259 15.94 -13.39 -5.07
N ASN A 260 15.15 -14.30 -5.64
CA ASN A 260 14.79 -15.55 -4.99
C ASN A 260 16.01 -16.45 -4.78
N ASP A 261 16.87 -16.58 -5.80
CA ASP A 261 18.11 -17.39 -5.71
C ASP A 261 19.04 -16.81 -4.64
N GLN A 262 19.15 -15.51 -4.55
CA GLN A 262 19.90 -14.82 -3.50
C GLN A 262 19.31 -15.09 -2.11
N ARG A 263 17.99 -15.03 -1.95
CA ARG A 263 17.30 -15.32 -0.68
C ARG A 263 17.58 -16.76 -0.22
N ILE A 264 17.55 -17.70 -1.14
CA ILE A 264 17.85 -19.11 -0.87
C ILE A 264 19.32 -19.28 -0.46
N SER A 265 20.26 -18.70 -1.22
CA SER A 265 21.69 -18.83 -0.98
C SER A 265 22.13 -18.17 0.32
N TRP A 266 21.52 -17.04 0.71
CA TRP A 266 21.82 -16.34 1.96
C TRP A 266 21.35 -17.11 3.19
N GLY A 267 20.33 -17.94 3.08
CA GLY A 267 19.92 -18.90 4.09
C GLY A 267 19.13 -18.36 5.28
N VAL A 268 18.78 -17.05 5.34
CA VAL A 268 18.12 -16.45 6.52
C VAL A 268 16.76 -17.10 6.86
N PHE A 269 16.05 -17.66 5.89
CA PHE A 269 14.79 -18.37 6.12
C PHE A 269 15.01 -19.81 6.60
N ARG A 270 16.07 -20.49 6.13
CA ARG A 270 16.48 -21.82 6.57
C ARG A 270 16.93 -21.82 8.02
N ASP A 271 17.70 -20.78 8.41
CA ASP A 271 18.36 -20.69 9.71
C ASP A 271 17.45 -20.09 10.81
N ARG A 272 16.17 -19.87 10.51
CA ARG A 272 15.18 -19.37 11.49
C ARG A 272 15.02 -20.37 12.64
N ARG A 273 14.78 -19.84 13.84
CA ARG A 273 14.51 -20.58 15.07
C ARG A 273 13.12 -20.29 15.62
N PRO A 274 12.02 -20.75 14.94
CA PRO A 274 10.64 -20.47 15.36
C PRO A 274 10.35 -20.94 16.81
N ASP A 275 11.06 -21.96 17.27
CA ASP A 275 11.02 -22.47 18.64
C ASP A 275 11.40 -21.41 19.69
N LEU A 276 12.18 -20.40 19.33
CA LEU A 276 12.58 -19.29 20.19
C LEU A 276 11.69 -18.05 20.07
N TYR A 277 10.77 -18.00 19.10
CA TYR A 277 10.03 -16.78 18.77
C TYR A 277 8.66 -16.68 19.45
N GLN A 278 8.29 -17.61 20.34
CA GLN A 278 6.98 -17.63 20.97
C GLN A 278 6.63 -16.34 21.74
N ARG A 279 7.62 -15.58 22.19
CA ARG A 279 7.40 -14.33 22.92
C ARG A 279 6.73 -13.24 22.07
N ILE A 280 6.97 -13.20 20.77
CA ILE A 280 6.37 -12.19 19.88
C ILE A 280 4.89 -12.42 19.60
N THR A 281 4.35 -13.59 19.98
CA THR A 281 2.92 -13.91 19.85
C THR A 281 2.14 -13.62 21.14
N LYS A 282 2.77 -13.01 22.14
CA LYS A 282 2.18 -12.67 23.43
C LYS A 282 2.28 -11.17 23.66
N LEU A 283 1.23 -10.56 24.18
CA LEU A 283 1.23 -9.17 24.65
C LEU A 283 2.08 -8.98 25.91
#